data_67a048988f9db1b8feb6eb2dc3af45aa
#
_entry.id   67a048988f9db1b8feb6eb2dc3af45aa
#
_cell.length_a   1.000
_cell.length_b   1.000
_cell.length_c   1.000
_cell.angle_alpha   90.00
_cell.angle_beta   90.00
_cell.angle_gamma   90.00
#
_symmetry.space_group_name_H-M   'P 1'
#
loop_
_entity.id
_entity.type
_entity.pdbx_description
1 polymer ?
#
loop_
_entity_poly.entity_id
_entity_poly.type
_entity_poly.pdbx_seq_one_letter_code
_entity_poly.pdbx_strand_id
1 'polypeptide(L)'
;SRGGDQAVIKDRFNFTFYGGRTKEAERHTRVKSRVMAGSLSELIGQSSTVYIMGHRMADLDALGSAVGLLCLCRVKERPARIVIDLQKNACQSLIAELKAAPGYEDLFISGQDALVEADNRSLLIVVDTNRPEQVECRPLLESISRVAVIDHHRRAADYIEQPVLNLHEPYASSASELVTELLQYAVSQRDVRPLEAQALLAGIVLDTKNFSVRTGSRTFES
;
A
#
# COMPACT_ATOMS: atom_id res chain seq x y z
N SER A 1 -36.22 -3.96 -13.64
CA SER A 1 -35.41 -2.90 -14.25
C SER A 1 -33.95 -3.26 -14.11
N ARG A 2 -33.30 -3.48 -15.23
CA ARG A 2 -31.88 -3.82 -15.32
C ARG A 2 -31.12 -2.50 -15.17
N GLY A 3 -30.40 -2.32 -14.05
CA GLY A 3 -29.43 -1.26 -13.90
C GLY A 3 -28.22 -1.57 -14.77
N GLY A 4 -28.16 -0.95 -15.91
CA GLY A 4 -26.95 -0.85 -16.69
C GLY A 4 -26.32 0.50 -16.39
N ASP A 5 -25.08 0.62 -16.51
CA ASP A 5 -24.18 1.72 -16.79
C ASP A 5 -22.97 1.69 -15.86
N GLN A 6 -22.13 0.73 -16.18
CA GLN A 6 -20.81 0.66 -15.59
C GLN A 6 -19.79 0.70 -16.72
N ALA A 7 -18.84 1.62 -16.61
CA ALA A 7 -17.72 1.69 -17.53
C ALA A 7 -16.41 1.47 -16.78
N VAL A 8 -15.60 0.57 -17.28
CA VAL A 8 -14.21 0.39 -16.84
C VAL A 8 -13.33 0.88 -17.98
N ILE A 9 -12.60 1.92 -17.75
CA ILE A 9 -11.58 2.42 -18.68
C ILE A 9 -10.23 1.90 -18.22
N LYS A 10 -9.59 1.09 -19.07
CA LYS A 10 -8.24 0.58 -18.86
C LYS A 10 -7.26 1.41 -19.68
N ASP A 11 -6.33 2.07 -19.02
CA ASP A 11 -5.15 2.66 -19.64
C ASP A 11 -3.90 2.02 -19.03
N ARG A 12 -3.24 1.14 -19.78
CA ARG A 12 -2.13 0.28 -19.36
C ARG A 12 -2.42 -0.46 -18.05
N PHE A 13 -1.96 0.05 -16.89
CA PHE A 13 -2.21 -0.51 -15.55
C PHE A 13 -3.19 0.34 -14.72
N ASN A 14 -3.77 1.42 -15.29
CA ASN A 14 -4.76 2.24 -14.60
C ASN A 14 -6.17 1.76 -14.97
N PHE A 15 -7.01 1.57 -13.94
CA PHE A 15 -8.41 1.23 -14.08
C PHE A 15 -9.27 2.32 -13.45
N THR A 16 -10.17 2.92 -14.22
CA THR A 16 -11.14 3.89 -13.69
C THR A 16 -12.53 3.29 -13.77
N PHE A 17 -13.22 3.21 -12.62
CA PHE A 17 -14.57 2.64 -12.50
C PHE A 17 -15.59 3.75 -12.29
N TYR A 18 -16.74 3.68 -12.97
CA TYR A 18 -17.83 4.66 -12.89
C TYR A 18 -19.17 3.96 -12.63
N GLY A 19 -19.95 4.42 -11.63
CA GLY A 19 -21.36 4.07 -11.35
C GLY A 19 -21.58 2.96 -10.31
N GLY A 20 -22.73 2.98 -9.62
CA GLY A 20 -23.27 1.89 -8.78
C GLY A 20 -23.91 2.33 -7.45
N ARG A 21 -24.96 1.60 -7.02
CA ARG A 21 -25.61 1.74 -5.70
C ARG A 21 -25.10 0.66 -4.72
N THR A 22 -25.23 0.87 -3.43
CA THR A 22 -24.51 0.22 -2.30
C THR A 22 -24.13 -1.27 -2.39
N LYS A 23 -24.99 -2.18 -2.81
CA LYS A 23 -24.64 -3.62 -2.99
C LYS A 23 -23.83 -3.89 -4.27
N GLU A 24 -23.96 -3.04 -5.28
CA GLU A 24 -23.14 -3.07 -6.48
C GLU A 24 -21.77 -2.43 -6.22
N ALA A 25 -21.67 -1.42 -5.35
CA ALA A 25 -20.41 -0.84 -4.92
C ALA A 25 -19.47 -1.87 -4.26
N GLU A 26 -19.97 -2.75 -3.38
CA GLU A 26 -19.18 -3.83 -2.77
C GLU A 26 -18.66 -4.84 -3.81
N ARG A 27 -19.48 -5.23 -4.77
CA ARG A 27 -19.03 -6.10 -5.87
C ARG A 27 -17.96 -5.45 -6.74
N HIS A 28 -18.12 -4.15 -7.02
CA HIS A 28 -17.15 -3.38 -7.80
C HIS A 28 -15.82 -3.26 -7.08
N THR A 29 -15.84 -3.05 -5.78
CA THR A 29 -14.64 -2.94 -4.96
C THR A 29 -13.86 -4.25 -5.00
N ARG A 30 -14.50 -5.40 -4.78
CA ARG A 30 -13.84 -6.73 -4.83
C ARG A 30 -13.24 -7.05 -6.20
N VAL A 31 -13.94 -6.73 -7.30
CA VAL A 31 -13.39 -6.92 -8.66
C VAL A 31 -12.19 -5.99 -8.89
N LYS A 32 -12.28 -4.74 -8.45
CA LYS A 32 -11.19 -3.77 -8.53
C LYS A 32 -9.99 -4.25 -7.73
N SER A 33 -10.17 -4.65 -6.48
CA SER A 33 -9.09 -5.13 -5.62
C SER A 33 -8.41 -6.37 -6.20
N ARG A 34 -9.16 -7.31 -6.75
CA ARG A 34 -8.59 -8.49 -7.44
C ARG A 34 -7.74 -8.11 -8.65
N VAL A 35 -8.21 -7.19 -9.48
CA VAL A 35 -7.46 -6.72 -10.66
C VAL A 35 -6.21 -5.96 -10.22
N MET A 36 -6.33 -5.07 -9.22
CA MET A 36 -5.20 -4.32 -8.68
C MET A 36 -4.17 -5.22 -8.01
N ALA A 37 -4.60 -6.26 -7.29
CA ALA A 37 -3.72 -7.26 -6.71
C ALA A 37 -2.91 -8.00 -7.78
N GLY A 38 -3.54 -8.41 -8.88
CA GLY A 38 -2.86 -9.02 -10.03
C GLY A 38 -1.84 -8.09 -10.67
N SER A 39 -2.22 -6.82 -10.92
CA SER A 39 -1.33 -5.83 -11.52
C SER A 39 -0.16 -5.48 -10.61
N LEU A 40 -0.40 -5.29 -9.31
CA LEU A 40 0.67 -5.04 -8.33
C LEU A 40 1.63 -6.23 -8.24
N SER A 41 1.10 -7.44 -8.23
CA SER A 41 1.86 -8.70 -8.22
C SER A 41 2.78 -8.81 -9.45
N GLU A 42 2.29 -8.41 -10.62
CA GLU A 42 3.08 -8.38 -11.86
C GLU A 42 4.18 -7.30 -11.79
N LEU A 43 3.85 -6.08 -11.36
CA LEU A 43 4.80 -4.98 -11.20
C LEU A 43 5.94 -5.36 -10.26
N ILE A 44 5.62 -5.95 -9.10
CA ILE A 44 6.61 -6.46 -8.14
C ILE A 44 7.49 -7.54 -8.81
N GLY A 45 6.88 -8.53 -9.46
CA GLY A 45 7.60 -9.63 -10.10
C GLY A 45 8.58 -9.19 -11.19
N GLN A 46 8.32 -8.07 -11.86
CA GLN A 46 9.19 -7.49 -12.89
C GLN A 46 10.27 -6.54 -12.35
N SER A 47 10.25 -6.23 -11.05
CA SER A 47 11.15 -5.24 -10.46
C SER A 47 12.47 -5.89 -10.01
N SER A 48 13.55 -5.12 -9.99
CA SER A 48 14.83 -5.49 -9.38
C SER A 48 14.74 -5.44 -7.86
N THR A 49 14.24 -4.32 -7.32
CA THR A 49 14.02 -4.06 -5.91
C THR A 49 12.72 -3.26 -5.76
N VAL A 50 12.00 -3.50 -4.66
CA VAL A 50 10.80 -2.76 -4.30
C VAL A 50 11.11 -1.86 -3.11
N TYR A 51 10.92 -0.57 -3.29
CA TYR A 51 10.98 0.41 -2.20
C TYR A 51 9.55 0.76 -1.80
N ILE A 52 9.27 0.75 -0.50
CA ILE A 52 7.95 1.07 0.04
C ILE A 52 8.13 2.23 1.00
N MET A 53 7.41 3.33 0.79
CA MET A 53 7.46 4.47 1.70
C MET A 53 6.06 5.05 1.94
N GLY A 54 5.85 5.53 3.15
CA GLY A 54 4.67 6.29 3.53
C GLY A 54 4.92 7.81 3.52
N HIS A 55 4.15 8.51 4.34
CA HIS A 55 4.36 9.93 4.59
C HIS A 55 5.49 10.16 5.61
N ARG A 56 6.05 11.38 5.61
CA ARG A 56 6.96 11.84 6.68
C ARG A 56 6.28 11.73 8.04
N MET A 57 7.02 11.42 9.08
CA MET A 57 6.46 11.13 10.41
C MET A 57 5.51 9.92 10.38
N ALA A 58 5.92 8.87 9.67
CA ALA A 58 5.13 7.65 9.49
C ALA A 58 4.45 7.20 10.79
N ASP A 59 3.18 6.89 10.70
CA ASP A 59 2.38 6.30 11.76
C ASP A 59 2.16 4.79 11.54
N LEU A 60 1.33 4.17 12.38
CA LEU A 60 1.10 2.73 12.31
C LEU A 60 0.32 2.31 11.04
N ASP A 61 -0.44 3.21 10.40
CA ASP A 61 -1.09 2.84 9.13
C ASP A 61 -0.10 2.87 7.97
N ALA A 62 0.73 3.90 7.88
CA ALA A 62 1.81 3.99 6.90
C ALA A 62 2.80 2.82 7.04
N LEU A 63 3.28 2.53 8.26
CA LEU A 63 4.22 1.43 8.49
C LEU A 63 3.55 0.06 8.35
N GLY A 64 2.34 -0.12 8.89
CA GLY A 64 1.60 -1.38 8.85
C GLY A 64 1.30 -1.82 7.42
N SER A 65 0.82 -0.90 6.58
CA SER A 65 0.58 -1.15 5.16
C SER A 65 1.88 -1.49 4.42
N ALA A 66 2.99 -0.80 4.73
CA ALA A 66 4.30 -1.11 4.14
C ALA A 66 4.78 -2.52 4.54
N VAL A 67 4.67 -2.89 5.82
CA VAL A 67 5.03 -4.23 6.33
C VAL A 67 4.15 -5.32 5.71
N GLY A 68 2.85 -5.08 5.56
CA GLY A 68 1.95 -6.03 4.90
C GLY A 68 2.38 -6.34 3.46
N LEU A 69 2.83 -5.35 2.70
CA LEU A 69 3.30 -5.52 1.32
C LEU A 69 4.57 -6.38 1.20
N LEU A 70 5.36 -6.51 2.27
CA LEU A 70 6.53 -7.41 2.27
C LEU A 70 6.14 -8.86 2.00
N CYS A 71 4.96 -9.28 2.48
CA CYS A 71 4.43 -10.62 2.20
C CYS A 71 4.39 -10.87 0.69
N LEU A 72 3.81 -9.94 -0.08
CA LEU A 72 3.71 -10.07 -1.52
C LEU A 72 5.08 -10.05 -2.20
N CYS A 73 5.98 -9.17 -1.76
CA CYS A 73 7.36 -9.11 -2.28
C CYS A 73 8.10 -10.43 -2.04
N ARG A 74 7.97 -11.01 -0.84
CA ARG A 74 8.57 -12.31 -0.49
C ARG A 74 8.02 -13.46 -1.34
N VAL A 75 6.69 -13.51 -1.53
CA VAL A 75 6.05 -14.53 -2.39
C VAL A 75 6.51 -14.40 -3.84
N LYS A 76 6.84 -13.18 -4.28
CA LYS A 76 7.40 -12.93 -5.62
C LYS A 76 8.93 -13.06 -5.68
N GLU A 77 9.57 -13.43 -4.57
CA GLU A 77 11.04 -13.54 -4.48
C GLU A 77 11.75 -12.25 -4.91
N ARG A 78 11.20 -11.10 -4.48
CA ARG A 78 11.78 -9.78 -4.78
C ARG A 78 12.27 -9.11 -3.51
N PRO A 79 13.52 -8.57 -3.54
CA PRO A 79 14.01 -7.76 -2.44
C PRO A 79 13.10 -6.56 -2.22
N ALA A 80 12.80 -6.27 -0.96
CA ALA A 80 11.99 -5.12 -0.59
C ALA A 80 12.60 -4.38 0.60
N ARG A 81 12.52 -3.06 0.57
CA ARG A 81 13.01 -2.16 1.61
C ARG A 81 11.93 -1.17 2.00
N ILE A 82 11.79 -0.88 3.28
CA ILE A 82 10.92 0.20 3.77
C ILE A 82 11.76 1.45 3.97
N VAL A 83 11.42 2.49 3.22
CA VAL A 83 12.09 3.79 3.30
C VAL A 83 11.44 4.61 4.41
N ILE A 84 12.18 4.88 5.49
CA ILE A 84 11.69 5.57 6.68
C ILE A 84 12.82 6.24 7.45
N ASP A 85 12.56 7.43 8.01
CA ASP A 85 13.43 8.04 9.00
C ASP A 85 13.21 7.35 10.36
N LEU A 86 14.18 6.54 10.79
CA LEU A 86 14.12 5.78 12.04
C LEU A 86 14.08 6.66 13.29
N GLN A 87 14.42 7.94 13.19
CA GLN A 87 14.42 8.88 14.31
C GLN A 87 13.13 9.70 14.39
N LYS A 88 12.45 9.89 13.25
CA LYS A 88 11.30 10.78 13.12
C LYS A 88 10.07 10.03 12.64
N ASN A 89 9.53 9.16 13.47
CA ASN A 89 8.29 8.42 13.21
C ASN A 89 7.54 8.13 14.50
N ALA A 90 6.29 7.74 14.41
CA ALA A 90 5.45 7.37 15.55
C ALA A 90 5.42 5.85 15.83
N CYS A 91 6.30 5.06 15.19
CA CYS A 91 6.22 3.60 15.15
C CYS A 91 7.35 2.88 15.87
N GLN A 92 8.03 3.53 16.84
CA GLN A 92 9.26 3.02 17.46
C GLN A 92 9.13 1.59 18.02
N SER A 93 7.98 1.26 18.64
CA SER A 93 7.77 -0.07 19.22
C SER A 93 7.69 -1.15 18.14
N LEU A 94 6.93 -0.91 17.06
CA LEU A 94 6.82 -1.84 15.96
C LEU A 94 8.14 -2.00 15.18
N ILE A 95 8.88 -0.91 15.00
CA ILE A 95 10.22 -0.94 14.39
C ILE A 95 11.19 -1.78 15.22
N ALA A 96 11.18 -1.64 16.55
CA ALA A 96 12.03 -2.41 17.45
C ALA A 96 11.69 -3.92 17.39
N GLU A 97 10.41 -4.25 17.33
CA GLU A 97 9.93 -5.64 17.19
C GLU A 97 10.35 -6.25 15.85
N LEU A 98 10.18 -5.52 14.75
CA LEU A 98 10.60 -5.94 13.41
C LEU A 98 12.13 -6.15 13.34
N LYS A 99 12.92 -5.23 13.90
CA LYS A 99 14.39 -5.38 13.93
C LYS A 99 14.87 -6.59 14.73
N ALA A 100 14.12 -6.98 15.75
CA ALA A 100 14.43 -8.15 16.57
C ALA A 100 13.97 -9.48 15.96
N ALA A 101 13.10 -9.43 14.95
CA ALA A 101 12.50 -10.61 14.36
C ALA A 101 13.35 -11.17 13.20
N PRO A 102 13.56 -12.50 13.13
CA PRO A 102 14.31 -13.12 12.04
C PRO A 102 13.67 -12.87 10.68
N GLY A 103 14.49 -12.52 9.69
CA GLY A 103 14.08 -12.28 8.31
C GLY A 103 13.56 -10.86 8.03
N TYR A 104 13.85 -9.91 8.94
CA TYR A 104 13.58 -8.48 8.78
C TYR A 104 14.81 -7.60 9.08
N GLU A 105 16.01 -8.21 9.11
CA GLU A 105 17.26 -7.58 9.55
C GLU A 105 17.61 -6.34 8.72
N ASP A 106 17.48 -6.44 7.39
CA ASP A 106 17.82 -5.38 6.43
C ASP A 106 16.60 -4.67 5.86
N LEU A 107 15.50 -4.64 6.62
CA LEU A 107 14.23 -4.14 6.13
C LEU A 107 14.23 -2.63 5.88
N PHE A 108 14.82 -1.88 6.80
CA PHE A 108 14.72 -0.42 6.81
C PHE A 108 15.91 0.23 6.10
N ILE A 109 15.63 1.27 5.33
CA ILE A 109 16.63 2.05 4.60
C ILE A 109 16.31 3.55 4.69
N SER A 110 17.33 4.39 4.72
CA SER A 110 17.13 5.83 4.62
C SER A 110 16.75 6.25 3.19
N GLY A 111 16.06 7.38 3.05
CA GLY A 111 15.73 7.90 1.72
C GLY A 111 16.95 8.20 0.85
N GLN A 112 18.08 8.60 1.46
CA GLN A 112 19.33 8.87 0.75
C GLN A 112 19.98 7.58 0.25
N ASP A 113 20.07 6.56 1.08
CA ASP A 113 20.64 5.29 0.68
C ASP A 113 19.78 4.62 -0.39
N ALA A 114 18.43 4.67 -0.26
CA ALA A 114 17.51 4.18 -1.27
C ALA A 114 17.68 4.89 -2.61
N LEU A 115 17.94 6.21 -2.60
CA LEU A 115 18.19 6.98 -3.82
C LEU A 115 19.49 6.54 -4.53
N VAL A 116 20.49 6.13 -3.76
CA VAL A 116 21.77 5.63 -4.30
C VAL A 116 21.63 4.20 -4.85
N GLU A 117 20.86 3.33 -4.15
CA GLU A 117 20.69 1.93 -4.53
C GLU A 117 19.67 1.70 -5.65
N ALA A 118 18.72 2.62 -5.84
CA ALA A 118 17.65 2.46 -6.82
C ALA A 118 18.17 2.46 -8.26
N ASP A 119 17.61 1.58 -9.08
CA ASP A 119 17.91 1.45 -10.50
C ASP A 119 16.66 1.68 -11.38
N ASN A 120 16.84 1.61 -12.71
CA ASN A 120 15.76 1.83 -13.68
C ASN A 120 14.68 0.74 -13.69
N ARG A 121 14.88 -0.36 -12.99
CA ARG A 121 13.92 -1.47 -12.81
C ARG A 121 13.31 -1.48 -11.43
N SER A 122 13.70 -0.56 -10.56
CA SER A 122 13.11 -0.42 -9.22
C SER A 122 11.64 -0.02 -9.30
N LEU A 123 10.85 -0.50 -8.34
CA LEU A 123 9.46 -0.09 -8.12
C LEU A 123 9.39 0.66 -6.80
N LEU A 124 8.76 1.83 -6.82
CA LEU A 124 8.38 2.55 -5.62
C LEU A 124 6.89 2.35 -5.33
N ILE A 125 6.55 1.88 -4.14
CA ILE A 125 5.17 1.82 -3.66
C ILE A 125 5.01 2.90 -2.59
N VAL A 126 4.16 3.88 -2.86
CA VAL A 126 3.79 4.91 -1.90
C VAL A 126 2.50 4.47 -1.22
N VAL A 127 2.51 4.42 0.11
CA VAL A 127 1.38 4.02 0.94
C VAL A 127 0.93 5.16 1.83
N ASP A 128 -0.36 5.21 2.11
CA ASP A 128 -0.98 6.11 3.09
C ASP A 128 -0.76 7.61 2.83
N THR A 129 -0.45 7.96 1.61
CA THR A 129 -0.45 9.34 1.11
C THR A 129 -0.50 9.37 -0.41
N ASN A 130 -1.11 10.41 -0.96
CA ASN A 130 -1.07 10.70 -2.40
C ASN A 130 -0.36 12.02 -2.73
N ARG A 131 0.28 12.67 -1.74
CA ARG A 131 0.88 14.01 -1.87
C ARG A 131 2.40 13.94 -1.97
N PRO A 132 3.00 14.44 -3.07
CA PRO A 132 4.45 14.45 -3.25
C PRO A 132 5.21 15.16 -2.11
N GLU A 133 4.60 16.22 -1.54
CA GLU A 133 5.20 17.00 -0.46
C GLU A 133 5.19 16.27 0.89
N GLN A 134 4.38 15.23 1.04
CA GLN A 134 4.24 14.50 2.29
C GLN A 134 5.02 13.19 2.34
N VAL A 135 5.45 12.66 1.18
CA VAL A 135 6.20 11.39 1.17
C VAL A 135 7.49 11.48 1.98
N GLU A 136 7.94 10.35 2.49
CA GLU A 136 9.17 10.26 3.30
C GLU A 136 10.39 10.79 2.56
N CYS A 137 10.55 10.46 1.28
CA CYS A 137 11.68 10.91 0.45
C CYS A 137 11.19 11.37 -0.93
N ARG A 138 10.99 12.67 -1.09
CA ARG A 138 10.59 13.25 -2.39
C ARG A 138 11.61 13.03 -3.51
N PRO A 139 12.93 13.17 -3.29
CA PRO A 139 13.91 12.88 -4.34
C PRO A 139 13.82 11.44 -4.86
N LEU A 140 13.52 10.46 -4.00
CA LEU A 140 13.32 9.07 -4.43
C LEU A 140 12.05 8.93 -5.30
N LEU A 141 10.95 9.62 -4.94
CA LEU A 141 9.74 9.66 -5.75
C LEU A 141 10.00 10.22 -7.16
N GLU A 142 10.81 11.25 -7.24
CA GLU A 142 11.15 11.92 -8.52
C GLU A 142 12.15 11.10 -9.37
N SER A 143 12.95 10.24 -8.75
CA SER A 143 13.98 9.44 -9.44
C SER A 143 13.45 8.13 -10.03
N ILE A 144 12.45 7.50 -9.41
CA ILE A 144 11.91 6.21 -9.84
C ILE A 144 10.73 6.43 -10.78
N SER A 145 10.83 5.94 -12.01
CA SER A 145 9.77 6.08 -13.02
C SER A 145 8.57 5.17 -12.81
N ARG A 146 8.71 4.08 -12.05
CA ARG A 146 7.66 3.09 -11.79
C ARG A 146 7.13 3.29 -10.37
N VAL A 147 6.10 4.11 -10.24
CA VAL A 147 5.47 4.45 -8.94
C VAL A 147 4.08 3.83 -8.86
N ALA A 148 3.80 3.09 -7.80
CA ALA A 148 2.47 2.64 -7.40
C ALA A 148 2.01 3.45 -6.19
N VAL A 149 0.71 3.77 -6.11
CA VAL A 149 0.11 4.49 -4.97
C VAL A 149 -1.02 3.67 -4.40
N ILE A 150 -1.02 3.48 -3.06
CA ILE A 150 -2.10 2.84 -2.30
C ILE A 150 -2.48 3.79 -1.17
N ASP A 151 -3.64 4.43 -1.29
CA ASP A 151 -4.02 5.51 -0.38
C ASP A 151 -5.54 5.58 -0.18
N HIS A 152 -5.96 5.94 1.04
CA HIS A 152 -7.35 6.11 1.42
C HIS A 152 -7.72 7.57 1.73
N HIS A 153 -6.76 8.49 1.67
CA HIS A 153 -7.04 9.90 1.90
C HIS A 153 -7.81 10.52 0.73
N ARG A 154 -8.53 11.61 0.97
CA ARG A 154 -9.11 12.39 -0.11
C ARG A 154 -8.02 12.92 -1.03
N ARG A 155 -8.28 12.87 -2.34
CA ARG A 155 -7.33 13.38 -3.32
C ARG A 155 -7.05 14.86 -3.06
N ALA A 156 -5.78 15.18 -2.90
CA ALA A 156 -5.32 16.56 -2.79
C ALA A 156 -5.30 17.25 -4.16
N ALA A 157 -5.17 18.57 -4.19
CA ALA A 157 -4.96 19.30 -5.43
C ALA A 157 -3.57 18.97 -6.03
N ASP A 158 -2.58 18.79 -5.16
CA ASP A 158 -1.21 18.37 -5.44
C ASP A 158 -1.06 16.86 -5.15
N TYR A 159 -1.31 16.02 -6.10
CA TYR A 159 -1.22 14.56 -5.94
C TYR A 159 -0.14 13.98 -6.87
N ILE A 160 0.32 12.76 -6.56
CA ILE A 160 1.27 12.02 -7.40
C ILE A 160 0.60 11.72 -8.75
N GLU A 161 1.10 12.37 -9.79
CA GLU A 161 0.54 12.26 -11.13
C GLU A 161 1.02 11.00 -11.86
N GLN A 162 0.12 10.39 -12.63
CA GLN A 162 0.39 9.26 -13.53
C GLN A 162 1.18 8.09 -12.92
N PRO A 163 0.83 7.60 -11.71
CA PRO A 163 1.45 6.39 -11.21
C PRO A 163 1.12 5.21 -12.13
N VAL A 164 2.03 4.22 -12.24
CA VAL A 164 1.79 3.00 -13.02
C VAL A 164 0.67 2.14 -12.44
N LEU A 165 0.40 2.27 -11.15
CA LEU A 165 -0.76 1.69 -10.46
C LEU A 165 -1.27 2.69 -9.42
N ASN A 166 -2.59 2.91 -9.38
CA ASN A 166 -3.23 3.80 -8.43
C ASN A 166 -4.44 3.11 -7.78
N LEU A 167 -4.26 2.66 -6.55
CA LEU A 167 -5.36 2.20 -5.68
C LEU A 167 -5.69 3.31 -4.69
N HIS A 168 -6.61 4.17 -5.09
CA HIS A 168 -7.07 5.28 -4.28
C HIS A 168 -8.54 5.07 -3.91
N GLU A 169 -8.82 4.86 -2.61
CA GLU A 169 -10.14 4.50 -2.07
C GLU A 169 -10.50 5.30 -0.81
N PRO A 170 -11.07 6.51 -0.96
CA PRO A 170 -11.39 7.38 0.18
C PRO A 170 -12.44 6.84 1.16
N TYR A 171 -13.07 5.73 0.82
CA TYR A 171 -14.06 5.06 1.66
C TYR A 171 -13.49 3.90 2.48
N ALA A 172 -12.23 3.50 2.22
CA ALA A 172 -11.53 2.55 3.07
C ALA A 172 -11.18 3.18 4.41
N SER A 173 -11.12 2.39 5.46
CA SER A 173 -10.81 2.88 6.79
C SER A 173 -9.35 3.29 6.93
N SER A 174 -8.46 2.63 6.20
CA SER A 174 -7.01 2.78 6.30
C SER A 174 -6.30 2.24 5.05
N ALA A 175 -5.04 2.58 4.84
CA ALA A 175 -4.18 1.98 3.82
C ALA A 175 -3.89 0.50 4.15
N SER A 176 -3.79 0.16 5.43
CA SER A 176 -3.64 -1.23 5.90
C SER A 176 -4.84 -2.10 5.54
N GLU A 177 -6.08 -1.59 5.60
CA GLU A 177 -7.27 -2.28 5.09
C GLU A 177 -7.13 -2.58 3.59
N LEU A 178 -6.72 -1.58 2.79
CA LEU A 178 -6.53 -1.76 1.36
C LEU A 178 -5.47 -2.81 1.04
N VAL A 179 -4.34 -2.79 1.75
CA VAL A 179 -3.28 -3.79 1.58
C VAL A 179 -3.78 -5.18 1.99
N THR A 180 -4.49 -5.32 3.12
CA THR A 180 -5.07 -6.60 3.54
C THR A 180 -6.00 -7.15 2.45
N GLU A 181 -6.85 -6.31 1.87
CA GLU A 181 -7.74 -6.71 0.77
C GLU A 181 -6.97 -7.16 -0.48
N LEU A 182 -5.87 -6.47 -0.84
CA LEU A 182 -5.00 -6.91 -1.94
C LEU A 182 -4.38 -8.27 -1.67
N LEU A 183 -3.89 -8.50 -0.45
CA LEU A 183 -3.25 -9.77 -0.07
C LEU A 183 -4.21 -10.95 -0.16
N GLN A 184 -5.50 -10.79 0.13
CA GLN A 184 -6.51 -11.84 -0.02
C GLN A 184 -6.58 -12.42 -1.45
N TYR A 185 -6.22 -11.63 -2.46
CA TYR A 185 -6.23 -12.05 -3.87
C TYR A 185 -4.86 -12.41 -4.43
N ALA A 186 -3.78 -11.96 -3.79
CA ALA A 186 -2.43 -12.06 -4.33
C ALA A 186 -1.59 -13.17 -3.70
N VAL A 187 -1.90 -13.58 -2.46
CA VAL A 187 -1.12 -14.56 -1.69
C VAL A 187 -2.03 -15.55 -0.99
N SER A 188 -1.47 -16.68 -0.54
CA SER A 188 -2.18 -17.58 0.36
C SER A 188 -2.15 -17.01 1.79
N GLN A 189 -3.21 -17.21 2.56
CA GLN A 189 -3.26 -16.81 3.96
C GLN A 189 -2.08 -17.38 4.79
N ARG A 190 -1.54 -18.53 4.40
CA ARG A 190 -0.39 -19.16 5.05
C ARG A 190 0.93 -18.42 4.79
N ASP A 191 0.99 -17.58 3.76
CA ASP A 191 2.17 -16.80 3.42
C ASP A 191 2.30 -15.54 4.27
N VAL A 192 1.19 -15.07 4.87
CA VAL A 192 1.21 -13.90 5.76
C VAL A 192 1.80 -14.30 7.11
N ARG A 193 2.92 -13.68 7.46
CA ARG A 193 3.58 -13.95 8.75
C ARG A 193 2.84 -13.24 9.90
N PRO A 194 2.88 -13.78 11.13
CA PRO A 194 2.18 -13.17 12.26
C PRO A 194 2.50 -11.68 12.47
N LEU A 195 3.75 -11.28 12.32
CA LEU A 195 4.17 -9.89 12.51
C LEU A 195 3.65 -8.96 11.40
N GLU A 196 3.51 -9.48 10.17
CA GLU A 196 2.89 -8.73 9.05
C GLU A 196 1.38 -8.51 9.32
N ALA A 197 0.69 -9.54 9.79
CA ALA A 197 -0.73 -9.44 10.17
C ALA A 197 -0.93 -8.49 11.36
N GLN A 198 -0.06 -8.56 12.37
CA GLN A 198 -0.07 -7.65 13.52
C GLN A 198 0.14 -6.19 13.10
N ALA A 199 1.09 -5.94 12.20
CA ALA A 199 1.36 -4.60 11.69
C ALA A 199 0.16 -4.02 10.91
N LEU A 200 -0.45 -4.81 10.03
CA LEU A 200 -1.67 -4.43 9.31
C LEU A 200 -2.82 -4.11 10.27
N LEU A 201 -3.05 -4.98 11.26
CA LEU A 201 -4.08 -4.76 12.27
C LEU A 201 -3.82 -3.48 13.08
N ALA A 202 -2.57 -3.20 13.43
CA ALA A 202 -2.20 -1.98 14.16
C ALA A 202 -2.56 -0.71 13.37
N GLY A 203 -2.34 -0.69 12.04
CA GLY A 203 -2.75 0.40 11.17
C GLY A 203 -4.26 0.57 11.13
N ILE A 204 -5.01 -0.50 10.93
CA ILE A 204 -6.49 -0.47 10.94
C ILE A 204 -7.02 0.06 12.28
N VAL A 205 -6.47 -0.42 13.40
CA VAL A 205 -6.89 -0.02 14.75
C VAL A 205 -6.62 1.46 15.00
N LEU A 206 -5.47 1.99 14.54
CA LEU A 206 -5.13 3.40 14.67
C LEU A 206 -6.18 4.27 13.95
N ASP A 207 -6.39 4.05 12.66
CA ASP A 207 -7.22 4.91 11.82
C ASP A 207 -8.71 4.80 12.11
N THR A 208 -9.15 3.64 12.59
CA THR A 208 -10.53 3.43 13.04
C THR A 208 -10.75 3.84 14.50
N LYS A 209 -9.74 4.34 15.20
CA LYS A 209 -9.79 4.65 16.65
C LYS A 209 -10.40 3.49 17.45
N ASN A 210 -9.76 2.33 17.38
CA ASN A 210 -10.27 1.08 17.96
C ASN A 210 -11.67 0.70 17.43
N PHE A 211 -11.86 0.73 16.11
CA PHE A 211 -13.12 0.42 15.44
C PHE A 211 -14.31 1.33 15.81
N SER A 212 -14.03 2.52 16.34
CA SER A 212 -15.06 3.48 16.74
C SER A 212 -15.54 4.37 15.59
N VAL A 213 -14.73 4.56 14.56
CA VAL A 213 -15.00 5.45 13.43
C VAL A 213 -14.53 4.83 12.11
N ARG A 214 -15.13 5.29 11.00
CA ARG A 214 -14.76 4.91 9.62
C ARG A 214 -14.80 3.40 9.34
N THR A 215 -15.48 2.61 10.16
CA THR A 215 -15.60 1.16 9.95
C THR A 215 -16.74 0.83 9.00
N GLY A 216 -16.56 -0.19 8.18
CA GLY A 216 -17.57 -0.77 7.31
C GLY A 216 -17.49 -2.30 7.33
N SER A 217 -18.30 -2.98 6.53
CA SER A 217 -18.22 -4.43 6.38
C SER A 217 -16.82 -4.87 5.96
N ARG A 218 -16.18 -4.12 5.07
CA ARG A 218 -14.82 -4.38 4.58
C ARG A 218 -13.78 -4.39 5.70
N THR A 219 -13.87 -3.46 6.65
CA THR A 219 -12.92 -3.35 7.77
C THR A 219 -12.93 -4.60 8.65
N PHE A 220 -14.08 -5.27 8.78
CA PHE A 220 -14.21 -6.49 9.58
C PHE A 220 -13.99 -7.77 8.76
N GLU A 221 -13.95 -7.68 7.44
CA GLU A 221 -13.63 -8.79 6.53
C GLU A 221 -12.14 -8.84 6.16
N SER A 222 -11.40 -7.72 6.39
CA SER A 222 -9.94 -7.59 6.18
C SER A 222 -9.08 -8.13 7.35
#